data_eb92cc5c43239897f7dbf837330d2869
#
_entry.id   eb92cc5c43239897f7dbf837330d2869
#
_cell.length_a   1.000
_cell.length_b   1.000
_cell.length_c   1.000
_cell.angle_alpha   90.00
_cell.angle_beta   90.00
_cell.angle_gamma   90.00
#
_symmetry.space_group_name_H-M   'P 1'
#
loop_
_entity.id
_entity.type
_entity.pdbx_description
1 polymer ?
#
loop_
_entity_poly.entity_id
_entity_poly.type
_entity_poly.pdbx_seq_one_letter_code
_entity_poly.pdbx_strand_id
1 'polypeptide(L)'
;MPIRLLTSIVILVPLFLSADDSANDANYAEGLINTNIFSNKTFQSHFEQIIRDEQGEIIDKMEGTISIEKPDNFRWHYKRPYEQIIIGNGIKLISYDIDLNNITLRDYRSINNTAPIIMLKGDEDSARDLKLINSYYDDDNLFWINAQYQLSNNDKFVFDVAFSNKVMVKMLIKDSLNQDMIINFLNPVFNMKLDPDLFDIEAMLLNSEIGQ
;
A
#
# COMPACT_ATOMS: atom_id res chain seq x y z
N MET A 1 17.39 -49.63 -62.26
CA MET A 1 16.81 -48.37 -61.88
C MET A 1 16.40 -48.51 -60.37
N PRO A 2 17.14 -48.02 -59.41
CA PRO A 2 16.82 -48.24 -58.00
C PRO A 2 15.92 -47.12 -57.48
N ILE A 3 14.85 -47.53 -56.89
CA ILE A 3 13.87 -46.66 -56.14
C ILE A 3 14.51 -46.21 -54.83
N ARG A 4 14.69 -44.88 -54.67
CA ARG A 4 15.12 -44.31 -53.38
C ARG A 4 13.89 -44.04 -52.49
N LEU A 5 13.80 -44.79 -51.42
CA LEU A 5 12.83 -44.51 -50.28
C LEU A 5 13.31 -43.27 -49.55
N LEU A 6 12.52 -42.18 -49.58
CA LEU A 6 12.69 -41.03 -48.69
C LEU A 6 11.99 -41.35 -47.34
N THR A 7 12.79 -41.60 -46.32
CA THR A 7 12.29 -41.69 -44.93
C THR A 7 12.14 -40.28 -44.39
N SER A 8 10.89 -39.82 -44.21
CA SER A 8 10.56 -38.55 -43.57
C SER A 8 10.67 -38.72 -42.03
N ILE A 9 11.66 -38.08 -41.42
CA ILE A 9 11.79 -38.03 -39.96
C ILE A 9 10.88 -36.92 -39.48
N VAL A 10 9.78 -37.28 -38.81
CA VAL A 10 8.93 -36.33 -38.04
C VAL A 10 9.60 -36.07 -36.71
N ILE A 11 10.17 -34.87 -36.56
CA ILE A 11 10.70 -34.39 -35.28
C ILE A 11 9.50 -33.92 -34.47
N LEU A 12 9.12 -34.71 -33.48
CA LEU A 12 8.12 -34.33 -32.46
C LEU A 12 8.80 -33.35 -31.46
N VAL A 13 8.56 -32.07 -31.61
CA VAL A 13 8.99 -31.08 -30.64
C VAL A 13 8.02 -31.16 -29.45
N PRO A 14 8.46 -31.48 -28.22
CA PRO A 14 7.58 -31.43 -27.07
C PRO A 14 7.22 -29.99 -26.79
N LEU A 15 5.94 -29.66 -26.87
CA LEU A 15 5.39 -28.42 -26.29
C LEU A 15 5.47 -28.58 -24.76
N PHE A 16 6.48 -27.99 -24.16
CA PHE A 16 6.43 -27.71 -22.71
C PHE A 16 5.40 -26.62 -22.48
N LEU A 17 4.21 -26.98 -22.01
CA LEU A 17 3.27 -26.02 -21.45
C LEU A 17 3.86 -25.49 -20.14
N SER A 18 4.30 -24.25 -20.16
CA SER A 18 4.71 -23.48 -18.95
C SER A 18 3.45 -23.04 -18.18
N ALA A 19 2.66 -23.98 -17.67
CA ALA A 19 1.47 -23.68 -16.89
C ALA A 19 1.77 -23.59 -15.38
N ASP A 20 3.00 -23.91 -14.94
CA ASP A 20 3.35 -24.07 -13.53
C ASP A 20 3.94 -22.79 -12.92
N ASP A 21 4.54 -21.88 -13.69
CA ASP A 21 5.18 -20.67 -13.19
C ASP A 21 4.15 -19.61 -12.76
N SER A 22 3.09 -19.40 -13.52
CA SER A 22 2.10 -18.36 -13.23
C SER A 22 1.25 -18.63 -11.98
N ALA A 23 0.93 -19.89 -11.68
CA ALA A 23 0.20 -20.29 -10.48
C ALA A 23 1.09 -20.16 -9.23
N ASN A 24 2.38 -20.41 -9.36
CA ASN A 24 3.36 -20.26 -8.28
C ASN A 24 3.59 -18.78 -7.94
N ASP A 25 3.62 -17.91 -8.94
CA ASP A 25 3.75 -16.47 -8.78
C ASP A 25 2.50 -15.85 -8.12
N ALA A 26 1.28 -16.30 -8.47
CA ALA A 26 0.05 -15.84 -7.85
C ALA A 26 -0.02 -16.22 -6.35
N ASN A 27 0.29 -17.45 -6.00
CA ASN A 27 0.34 -17.91 -4.61
C ASN A 27 1.41 -17.17 -3.80
N TYR A 28 2.56 -16.86 -4.43
CA TYR A 28 3.61 -16.08 -3.80
C TYR A 28 3.16 -14.64 -3.54
N ALA A 29 2.53 -13.99 -4.52
CA ALA A 29 1.99 -12.65 -4.40
C ALA A 29 0.91 -12.56 -3.29
N GLU A 30 -0.04 -13.51 -3.25
CA GLU A 30 -1.03 -13.60 -2.19
C GLU A 30 -0.39 -13.76 -0.81
N GLY A 31 0.63 -14.61 -0.69
CA GLY A 31 1.39 -14.81 0.53
C GLY A 31 2.05 -13.53 1.03
N LEU A 32 2.63 -12.73 0.13
CA LEU A 32 3.26 -11.45 0.48
C LEU A 32 2.23 -10.42 0.96
N ILE A 33 1.12 -10.27 0.25
CA ILE A 33 0.02 -9.38 0.64
C ILE A 33 -0.54 -9.79 2.01
N ASN A 34 -0.83 -11.08 2.18
CA ASN A 34 -1.35 -11.58 3.44
C ASN A 34 -0.40 -11.29 4.61
N THR A 35 0.89 -11.60 4.44
CA THR A 35 1.90 -11.43 5.50
C THR A 35 2.15 -9.96 5.83
N ASN A 36 2.20 -9.06 4.85
CA ASN A 36 2.56 -7.66 5.07
C ASN A 36 1.36 -6.76 5.35
N ILE A 37 0.18 -7.08 4.80
CA ILE A 37 -1.00 -6.22 4.92
C ILE A 37 -2.03 -6.81 5.88
N PHE A 38 -2.46 -8.07 5.70
CA PHE A 38 -3.62 -8.59 6.46
C PHE A 38 -3.27 -9.18 7.82
N SER A 39 -2.22 -9.99 7.93
CA SER A 39 -1.90 -10.73 9.15
C SER A 39 -1.26 -9.90 10.27
N ASN A 40 -0.80 -8.69 10.00
CA ASN A 40 -0.16 -7.84 11.00
C ASN A 40 -1.18 -7.06 11.81
N LYS A 41 -0.96 -6.98 13.13
CA LYS A 41 -1.76 -6.15 14.04
C LYS A 41 -1.30 -4.72 14.05
N THR A 42 0.01 -4.51 14.00
CA THR A 42 0.60 -3.17 13.99
C THR A 42 1.62 -3.03 12.89
N PHE A 43 1.78 -1.81 12.39
CA PHE A 43 2.79 -1.41 11.42
C PHE A 43 3.33 -0.04 11.78
N GLN A 44 4.64 0.13 11.73
CA GLN A 44 5.28 1.44 11.89
C GLN A 44 6.42 1.57 10.89
N SER A 45 6.56 2.75 10.28
CA SER A 45 7.65 3.06 9.37
C SER A 45 7.94 4.56 9.34
N HIS A 46 9.16 4.93 9.03
CA HIS A 46 9.39 6.21 8.38
C HIS A 46 8.95 6.10 6.92
N PHE A 47 8.56 7.22 6.32
CA PHE A 47 8.22 7.24 4.91
C PHE A 47 8.76 8.48 4.21
N GLU A 48 8.99 8.33 2.90
CA GLU A 48 9.12 9.41 1.93
C GLU A 48 7.97 9.28 0.95
N GLN A 49 7.22 10.36 0.73
CA GLN A 49 6.14 10.43 -0.24
C GLN A 49 6.51 11.41 -1.34
N ILE A 50 6.34 10.98 -2.58
CA ILE A 50 6.57 11.77 -3.78
C ILE A 50 5.28 11.81 -4.57
N ILE A 51 4.85 13.00 -4.97
CA ILE A 51 3.72 13.18 -5.88
C ILE A 51 4.27 13.62 -7.23
N ARG A 52 3.84 12.95 -8.31
CA ARG A 52 4.18 13.29 -9.69
C ARG A 52 2.91 13.62 -10.46
N ASP A 53 3.03 14.57 -11.37
CA ASP A 53 1.97 14.86 -12.31
C ASP A 53 1.90 13.83 -13.46
N GLU A 54 0.96 14.02 -14.38
CA GLU A 54 0.78 13.15 -15.56
C GLU A 54 2.00 13.13 -16.50
N GLN A 55 2.88 14.12 -16.44
CA GLN A 55 4.11 14.22 -17.21
C GLN A 55 5.28 13.53 -16.50
N GLY A 56 5.07 13.06 -15.25
CA GLY A 56 6.07 12.41 -14.41
C GLY A 56 6.97 13.39 -13.64
N GLU A 57 6.68 14.70 -13.70
CA GLU A 57 7.41 15.72 -12.97
C GLU A 57 7.03 15.70 -11.48
N ILE A 58 8.01 15.86 -10.61
CA ILE A 58 7.76 15.90 -9.17
C ILE A 58 7.14 17.24 -8.81
N ILE A 59 5.91 17.20 -8.29
CA ILE A 59 5.18 18.39 -7.84
C ILE A 59 5.19 18.55 -6.32
N ASP A 60 5.42 17.47 -5.56
CA ASP A 60 5.56 17.53 -4.11
C ASP A 60 6.44 16.40 -3.58
N LYS A 61 7.11 16.68 -2.45
CA LYS A 61 7.92 15.71 -1.74
C LYS A 61 7.79 15.91 -0.22
N MET A 62 7.31 14.89 0.46
CA MET A 62 7.04 14.89 1.90
C MET A 62 7.74 13.73 2.58
N GLU A 63 8.02 13.89 3.88
CA GLU A 63 8.55 12.80 4.68
C GLU A 63 7.95 12.83 6.09
N GLY A 64 7.98 11.68 6.75
CA GLY A 64 7.41 11.57 8.08
C GLY A 64 7.44 10.16 8.66
N THR A 65 6.45 9.90 9.52
CA THR A 65 6.24 8.59 10.15
C THR A 65 4.79 8.15 10.01
N ILE A 66 4.59 6.86 9.81
CA ILE A 66 3.28 6.22 9.85
C ILE A 66 3.25 5.20 10.98
N SER A 67 2.16 5.16 11.74
CA SER A 67 1.86 4.14 12.74
C SER A 67 0.43 3.66 12.53
N ILE A 68 0.24 2.35 12.49
CA ILE A 68 -1.06 1.71 12.29
C ILE A 68 -1.23 0.65 13.37
N GLU A 69 -2.40 0.63 14.01
CA GLU A 69 -2.86 -0.44 14.89
C GLU A 69 -4.28 -0.83 14.49
N LYS A 70 -4.39 -2.02 13.94
CA LYS A 70 -5.67 -2.52 13.44
C LYS A 70 -6.66 -2.79 14.58
N PRO A 71 -7.98 -2.66 14.30
CA PRO A 71 -8.54 -2.49 12.94
C PRO A 71 -8.63 -1.04 12.45
N ASP A 72 -8.57 -0.03 13.33
CA ASP A 72 -9.05 1.31 12.98
C ASP A 72 -8.12 2.46 13.39
N ASN A 73 -7.07 2.17 14.15
CA ASN A 73 -6.16 3.19 14.62
C ASN A 73 -5.05 3.46 13.62
N PHE A 74 -4.85 4.72 13.27
CA PHE A 74 -3.67 5.15 12.53
C PHE A 74 -3.25 6.56 12.89
N ARG A 75 -1.96 6.83 12.73
CA ARG A 75 -1.34 8.14 12.79
C ARG A 75 -0.41 8.30 11.60
N TRP A 76 -0.68 9.30 10.78
CA TRP A 76 0.18 9.73 9.69
C TRP A 76 0.75 11.09 10.06
N HIS A 77 2.04 11.17 10.29
CA HIS A 77 2.71 12.38 10.73
C HIS A 77 3.70 12.83 9.67
N TYR A 78 3.31 13.80 8.84
CA TYR A 78 4.20 14.53 7.97
C TYR A 78 5.06 15.47 8.79
N LYS A 79 6.38 15.45 8.57
CA LYS A 79 7.34 16.28 9.31
C LYS A 79 7.95 17.35 8.42
N ARG A 80 8.03 17.12 7.11
CA ARG A 80 8.57 18.04 6.11
C ARG A 80 7.83 17.90 4.79
N PRO A 81 7.72 19.01 3.98
CA PRO A 81 8.16 20.37 4.27
C PRO A 81 7.31 21.10 5.30
N TYR A 82 6.05 20.68 5.51
CA TYR A 82 5.10 21.25 6.47
C TYR A 82 4.70 20.18 7.48
N GLU A 83 4.58 20.59 8.75
CA GLU A 83 4.24 19.63 9.79
C GLU A 83 2.73 19.46 9.90
N GLN A 84 2.26 18.25 9.59
CA GLN A 84 0.83 17.88 9.66
C GLN A 84 0.68 16.51 10.28
N ILE A 85 -0.32 16.37 11.15
CA ILE A 85 -0.68 15.11 11.77
C ILE A 85 -2.09 14.72 11.35
N ILE A 86 -2.27 13.50 10.85
CA ILE A 86 -3.57 12.92 10.57
C ILE A 86 -3.74 11.70 11.47
N ILE A 87 -4.78 11.69 12.29
CA ILE A 87 -5.10 10.58 13.20
C ILE A 87 -6.51 10.10 12.92
N GLY A 88 -6.68 8.80 12.85
CA GLY A 88 -7.95 8.10 12.85
C GLY A 88 -8.01 7.07 13.98
N ASN A 89 -9.17 6.89 14.60
CA ASN A 89 -9.38 5.93 15.69
C ASN A 89 -10.69 5.12 15.54
N GLY A 90 -11.17 4.95 14.32
CA GLY A 90 -12.41 4.23 14.03
C GLY A 90 -13.69 5.04 14.23
N ILE A 91 -13.64 6.13 14.94
CA ILE A 91 -14.79 7.02 15.24
C ILE A 91 -14.58 8.37 14.55
N LYS A 92 -13.44 8.98 14.81
CA LYS A 92 -13.07 10.32 14.36
C LYS A 92 -11.85 10.27 13.46
N LEU A 93 -11.79 11.21 12.54
CA LEU A 93 -10.61 11.58 11.77
C LEU A 93 -10.25 13.01 12.11
N ILE A 94 -9.03 13.23 12.51
CA ILE A 94 -8.51 14.57 12.71
C ILE A 94 -7.34 14.83 11.78
N SER A 95 -7.28 16.04 11.24
CA SER A 95 -6.12 16.57 10.53
C SER A 95 -5.70 17.85 11.24
N TYR A 96 -4.49 17.88 11.76
CA TYR A 96 -3.89 19.02 12.45
C TYR A 96 -2.69 19.52 11.67
N ASP A 97 -2.86 20.70 11.08
CA ASP A 97 -1.78 21.48 10.48
C ASP A 97 -1.12 22.28 11.61
N ILE A 98 0.08 21.89 12.00
CA ILE A 98 0.78 22.46 13.15
C ILE A 98 1.25 23.87 12.85
N ASP A 99 1.77 24.10 11.64
CA ASP A 99 2.31 25.41 11.24
C ASP A 99 1.23 26.50 11.17
N LEU A 100 0.01 26.13 10.78
CA LEU A 100 -1.14 27.01 10.71
C LEU A 100 -2.01 26.99 12.00
N ASN A 101 -1.69 26.13 12.95
CA ASN A 101 -2.51 25.82 14.13
C ASN A 101 -3.98 25.56 13.76
N ASN A 102 -4.19 24.83 12.67
CA ASN A 102 -5.52 24.57 12.12
C ASN A 102 -5.91 23.11 12.27
N ILE A 103 -7.01 22.88 12.98
CA ILE A 103 -7.55 21.54 13.24
C ILE A 103 -8.83 21.33 12.46
N THR A 104 -8.90 20.24 11.71
CA THR A 104 -10.09 19.77 11.01
C THR A 104 -10.52 18.43 11.59
N LEU A 105 -11.75 18.37 12.10
CA LEU A 105 -12.38 17.14 12.60
C LEU A 105 -13.41 16.62 11.61
N ARG A 106 -13.37 15.34 11.30
CA ARG A 106 -14.31 14.66 10.37
C ARG A 106 -14.75 13.33 10.97
N ASP A 107 -15.87 12.80 10.45
CA ASP A 107 -16.28 11.41 10.69
C ASP A 107 -15.25 10.47 10.06
N TYR A 108 -14.83 9.42 10.79
CA TYR A 108 -13.88 8.43 10.29
C TYR A 108 -14.32 7.80 8.96
N ARG A 109 -15.61 7.62 8.75
CA ARG A 109 -16.18 7.07 7.50
C ARG A 109 -15.94 7.94 6.28
N SER A 110 -15.51 9.20 6.44
CA SER A 110 -15.17 10.08 5.32
C SER A 110 -13.83 9.75 4.64
N ILE A 111 -13.05 8.80 5.17
CA ILE A 111 -11.71 8.40 4.67
C ILE A 111 -11.79 7.51 3.41
N ASN A 112 -12.86 7.44 2.72
CA ASN A 112 -13.15 6.35 1.78
C ASN A 112 -12.14 6.07 0.65
N ASN A 113 -11.08 6.89 0.42
CA ASN A 113 -10.21 6.71 -0.75
C ASN A 113 -8.73 7.07 -0.57
N THR A 114 -8.15 6.89 0.63
CA THR A 114 -6.71 7.13 0.81
C THR A 114 -5.92 5.84 1.06
N ALA A 115 -4.66 5.80 0.61
CA ALA A 115 -3.76 4.65 0.73
C ALA A 115 -3.68 3.98 2.11
N PRO A 116 -3.74 4.71 3.22
CA PRO A 116 -3.73 4.10 4.55
C PRO A 116 -4.90 3.15 4.79
N ILE A 117 -6.05 3.36 4.13
CA ILE A 117 -7.28 2.59 4.38
C ILE A 117 -7.10 1.10 4.07
N ILE A 118 -6.39 0.76 3.01
CA ILE A 118 -6.17 -0.66 2.65
C ILE A 118 -5.29 -1.34 3.70
N MET A 119 -4.30 -0.64 4.20
CA MET A 119 -3.45 -1.14 5.28
C MET A 119 -4.21 -1.24 6.61
N LEU A 120 -5.24 -0.39 6.81
CA LEU A 120 -6.07 -0.37 8.01
C LEU A 120 -7.15 -1.46 7.99
N LYS A 121 -7.78 -1.69 6.85
CA LYS A 121 -8.85 -2.68 6.70
C LYS A 121 -8.37 -4.14 6.68
N GLY A 122 -7.11 -4.40 6.98
CA GLY A 122 -6.50 -5.71 6.89
C GLY A 122 -7.04 -6.75 7.89
N ASP A 123 -8.34 -6.99 7.89
CA ASP A 123 -8.95 -8.19 8.46
C ASP A 123 -9.16 -9.26 7.37
N GLU A 124 -9.49 -10.48 7.79
CA GLU A 124 -9.71 -11.60 6.86
C GLU A 124 -10.89 -11.37 5.91
N ASP A 125 -11.89 -10.59 6.31
CA ASP A 125 -13.03 -10.26 5.46
C ASP A 125 -12.62 -9.26 4.37
N SER A 126 -11.79 -8.29 4.71
CA SER A 126 -11.21 -7.34 3.75
C SER A 126 -10.31 -8.00 2.71
N ALA A 127 -9.66 -9.11 3.05
CA ALA A 127 -8.85 -9.87 2.09
C ALA A 127 -9.67 -10.40 0.91
N ARG A 128 -10.95 -10.70 1.11
CA ARG A 128 -11.86 -11.20 0.05
C ARG A 128 -12.19 -10.15 -1.00
N ASP A 129 -12.13 -8.86 -0.63
CA ASP A 129 -12.41 -7.74 -1.52
C ASP A 129 -11.18 -7.32 -2.34
N LEU A 130 -10.02 -7.93 -2.07
CA LEU A 130 -8.79 -7.70 -2.80
C LEU A 130 -8.67 -8.66 -3.98
N LYS A 131 -8.42 -8.10 -5.16
CA LYS A 131 -8.12 -8.85 -6.37
C LYS A 131 -6.70 -8.52 -6.82
N LEU A 132 -5.84 -9.53 -6.91
CA LEU A 132 -4.54 -9.41 -7.56
C LEU A 132 -4.75 -9.37 -9.07
N ILE A 133 -4.16 -8.40 -9.75
CA ILE A 133 -4.29 -8.20 -11.19
C ILE A 133 -3.06 -8.74 -11.91
N ASN A 134 -1.88 -8.35 -11.43
CA ASN A 134 -0.59 -8.70 -12.02
C ASN A 134 0.53 -8.68 -10.97
N SER A 135 1.62 -9.40 -11.25
CA SER A 135 2.86 -9.31 -10.47
C SER A 135 4.08 -9.45 -11.39
N TYR A 136 5.18 -8.77 -11.04
CA TYR A 136 6.40 -8.77 -11.83
C TYR A 136 7.60 -8.28 -11.01
N TYR A 137 8.81 -8.57 -11.47
CA TYR A 137 10.03 -7.94 -10.97
C TYR A 137 10.40 -6.75 -11.85
N ASP A 138 10.81 -5.65 -11.22
CA ASP A 138 11.39 -4.50 -11.92
C ASP A 138 12.91 -4.64 -12.08
N ASP A 139 13.54 -3.65 -12.73
CA ASP A 139 14.99 -3.61 -12.97
C ASP A 139 15.81 -3.48 -11.66
N ASP A 140 15.21 -2.97 -10.60
CA ASP A 140 15.79 -2.86 -9.24
C ASP A 140 15.59 -4.14 -8.41
N ASN A 141 15.05 -5.20 -9.02
CA ASN A 141 14.74 -6.48 -8.38
C ASN A 141 13.70 -6.37 -7.24
N LEU A 142 12.82 -5.38 -7.32
CA LEU A 142 11.64 -5.30 -6.47
C LEU A 142 10.52 -6.15 -7.08
N PHE A 143 9.85 -6.92 -6.22
CA PHE A 143 8.66 -7.67 -6.64
C PHE A 143 7.42 -6.81 -6.48
N TRP A 144 6.84 -6.40 -7.60
CA TRP A 144 5.64 -5.58 -7.66
C TRP A 144 4.39 -6.44 -7.76
N ILE A 145 3.35 -6.01 -7.08
CA ILE A 145 2.00 -6.56 -7.16
C ILE A 145 1.04 -5.43 -7.46
N ASN A 146 0.36 -5.49 -8.60
CA ASN A 146 -0.78 -4.64 -8.92
C ASN A 146 -2.04 -5.28 -8.37
N ALA A 147 -2.77 -4.55 -7.55
CA ALA A 147 -3.97 -5.02 -6.88
C ALA A 147 -5.12 -4.02 -6.96
N GLN A 148 -6.34 -4.55 -6.91
CA GLN A 148 -7.58 -3.80 -6.88
C GLN A 148 -8.35 -4.17 -5.63
N TYR A 149 -8.80 -3.18 -4.88
CA TYR A 149 -9.69 -3.34 -3.75
C TYR A 149 -11.10 -2.86 -4.12
N GLN A 150 -12.12 -3.68 -3.81
CA GLN A 150 -13.50 -3.33 -4.05
C GLN A 150 -14.06 -2.55 -2.85
N LEU A 151 -14.52 -1.33 -3.08
CA LEU A 151 -15.18 -0.51 -2.05
C LEU A 151 -16.68 -0.78 -1.99
N SER A 152 -17.32 -0.46 -0.85
CA SER A 152 -18.72 -0.78 -0.57
C SER A 152 -19.76 -0.09 -1.47
N ASN A 153 -19.37 0.97 -2.18
CA ASN A 153 -20.21 1.75 -3.10
C ASN A 153 -20.00 1.40 -4.59
N ASN A 154 -19.46 0.23 -4.89
CA ASN A 154 -19.07 -0.22 -6.22
C ASN A 154 -17.85 0.50 -6.83
N ASP A 155 -17.22 1.42 -6.09
CA ASP A 155 -15.96 2.03 -6.50
C ASP A 155 -14.81 1.04 -6.33
N LYS A 156 -13.76 1.25 -7.12
CA LYS A 156 -12.56 0.44 -7.12
C LYS A 156 -11.36 1.30 -6.77
N PHE A 157 -10.50 0.76 -5.95
CA PHE A 157 -9.23 1.36 -5.63
C PHE A 157 -8.11 0.48 -6.16
N VAL A 158 -7.31 1.01 -7.08
CA VAL A 158 -6.18 0.30 -7.70
C VAL A 158 -4.89 0.87 -7.14
N PHE A 159 -3.97 0.00 -6.78
CA PHE A 159 -2.68 0.36 -6.23
C PHE A 159 -1.63 -0.68 -6.59
N ASP A 160 -0.36 -0.27 -6.57
CA ASP A 160 0.77 -1.14 -6.71
C ASP A 160 1.56 -1.17 -5.39
N VAL A 161 2.02 -2.34 -4.99
CA VAL A 161 2.93 -2.49 -3.84
C VAL A 161 4.18 -3.23 -4.27
N ALA A 162 5.33 -2.77 -3.77
CA ALA A 162 6.61 -3.41 -4.04
C ALA A 162 7.22 -3.99 -2.77
N PHE A 163 7.84 -5.15 -2.95
CA PHE A 163 8.48 -5.92 -1.91
C PHE A 163 9.97 -6.10 -2.21
N SER A 164 10.78 -5.92 -1.18
CA SER A 164 12.20 -6.32 -1.16
C SER A 164 12.39 -7.34 -0.05
N ASN A 165 12.99 -8.49 -0.35
CA ASN A 165 13.21 -9.57 0.62
C ASN A 165 11.93 -9.93 1.42
N LYS A 166 10.78 -9.98 0.74
CA LYS A 166 9.44 -10.26 1.30
C LYS A 166 8.87 -9.19 2.23
N VAL A 167 9.51 -8.04 2.35
CA VAL A 167 9.07 -6.90 3.15
C VAL A 167 8.52 -5.82 2.22
N MET A 168 7.34 -5.29 2.52
CA MET A 168 6.75 -4.18 1.78
C MET A 168 7.61 -2.92 1.96
N VAL A 169 8.10 -2.38 0.85
CA VAL A 169 9.00 -1.21 0.85
C VAL A 169 8.45 -0.02 0.07
N LYS A 170 7.45 -0.24 -0.78
CA LYS A 170 6.91 0.86 -1.60
C LYS A 170 5.44 0.62 -1.92
N MET A 171 4.69 1.72 -2.05
CA MET A 171 3.32 1.73 -2.54
C MET A 171 3.17 2.85 -3.58
N LEU A 172 2.46 2.57 -4.66
CA LEU A 172 2.11 3.54 -5.69
C LEU A 172 0.60 3.57 -5.85
N ILE A 173 0.04 4.76 -5.86
CA ILE A 173 -1.39 5.01 -5.98
C ILE A 173 -1.58 6.13 -7.00
N LYS A 174 -2.56 5.96 -7.88
CA LYS A 174 -3.05 7.04 -8.72
C LYS A 174 -4.21 7.75 -8.02
N ASP A 175 -4.09 9.05 -7.85
CA ASP A 175 -5.17 9.84 -7.28
C ASP A 175 -6.25 10.20 -8.32
N SER A 176 -7.29 10.91 -7.88
CA SER A 176 -8.41 11.32 -8.75
C SER A 176 -8.02 12.38 -9.79
N LEU A 177 -6.86 13.01 -9.64
CA LEU A 177 -6.26 13.98 -10.59
C LEU A 177 -5.26 13.30 -11.53
N ASN A 178 -5.23 11.97 -11.56
CA ASN A 178 -4.29 11.15 -12.32
C ASN A 178 -2.81 11.41 -11.96
N GLN A 179 -2.55 11.88 -10.72
CA GLN A 179 -1.21 12.06 -10.17
C GLN A 179 -0.73 10.76 -9.54
N ASP A 180 0.54 10.45 -9.70
CA ASP A 180 1.16 9.30 -9.05
C ASP A 180 1.65 9.69 -7.65
N MET A 181 1.05 9.09 -6.62
CA MET A 181 1.51 9.17 -5.25
C MET A 181 2.38 7.94 -4.95
N ILE A 182 3.66 8.15 -4.76
CA ILE A 182 4.65 7.11 -4.45
C ILE A 182 5.04 7.25 -2.99
N ILE A 183 4.88 6.19 -2.21
CA ILE A 183 5.26 6.14 -0.79
C ILE A 183 6.36 5.10 -0.65
N ASN A 184 7.54 5.52 -0.22
CA ASN A 184 8.65 4.63 0.14
C ASN A 184 8.64 4.42 1.66
N PHE A 185 8.56 3.18 2.11
CA PHE A 185 8.64 2.82 3.52
C PHE A 185 10.08 2.52 3.91
N LEU A 186 10.58 3.22 4.93
CA LEU A 186 11.95 3.14 5.38
C LEU A 186 11.99 2.46 6.75
N ASN A 187 12.66 1.31 6.82
CA ASN A 187 12.75 0.49 8.03
C ASN A 187 11.37 0.10 8.61
N PRO A 188 10.48 -0.51 7.82
CA PRO A 188 9.17 -0.92 8.29
C PRO A 188 9.29 -1.99 9.39
N VAL A 189 8.49 -1.84 10.45
CA VAL A 189 8.41 -2.77 11.58
C VAL A 189 6.96 -3.21 11.75
N PHE A 190 6.77 -4.51 11.92
CA PHE A 190 5.47 -5.14 12.05
C PHE A 190 5.31 -5.75 13.46
N ASN A 191 4.08 -5.81 13.95
CA ASN A 191 3.68 -6.48 15.19
C ASN A 191 4.44 -6.00 16.44
N MET A 192 4.97 -4.78 16.43
CA MET A 192 5.52 -4.15 17.63
C MET A 192 4.40 -3.57 18.51
N LYS A 193 4.65 -3.47 19.81
CA LYS A 193 3.75 -2.76 20.69
C LYS A 193 3.88 -1.26 20.44
N LEU A 194 2.80 -0.61 20.04
CA LEU A 194 2.72 0.84 19.89
C LEU A 194 2.26 1.49 21.19
N ASP A 195 2.64 2.75 21.37
CA ASP A 195 2.13 3.57 22.46
C ASP A 195 0.67 3.97 22.13
N PRO A 196 -0.31 3.68 23.01
CA PRO A 196 -1.70 4.07 22.82
C PRO A 196 -1.90 5.58 22.64
N ASP A 197 -1.05 6.41 23.26
CA ASP A 197 -1.11 7.88 23.18
C ASP A 197 -0.88 8.39 21.77
N LEU A 198 -0.29 7.59 20.88
CA LEU A 198 -0.15 7.92 19.45
C LEU A 198 -1.50 8.19 18.76
N PHE A 199 -2.57 7.57 19.25
CA PHE A 199 -3.90 7.59 18.63
C PHE A 199 -4.92 8.38 19.46
N ASP A 200 -4.48 8.99 20.57
CA ASP A 200 -5.35 9.78 21.45
C ASP A 200 -5.59 11.18 20.84
N ILE A 201 -6.74 11.30 20.19
CA ILE A 201 -7.20 12.54 19.57
C ILE A 201 -7.51 13.60 20.64
N GLU A 202 -8.05 13.20 21.79
CA GLU A 202 -8.45 14.15 22.84
C GLU A 202 -7.23 14.75 23.53
N ALA A 203 -6.24 13.94 23.85
CA ALA A 203 -4.96 14.42 24.38
C ALA A 203 -4.26 15.37 23.39
N MET A 204 -4.32 15.08 22.08
CA MET A 204 -3.76 15.97 21.07
C MET A 204 -4.49 17.31 21.00
N LEU A 205 -5.82 17.34 21.07
CA LEU A 205 -6.63 18.56 21.07
C LEU A 205 -6.33 19.42 22.29
N LEU A 206 -6.26 18.81 23.48
CA LEU A 206 -5.93 19.51 24.71
C LEU A 206 -4.54 20.18 24.65
N ASN A 207 -3.56 19.46 24.11
CA ASN A 207 -2.20 20.00 23.97
C ASN A 207 -2.12 21.16 22.98
N SER A 208 -2.95 21.17 21.93
CA SER A 208 -3.02 22.26 20.95
C SER A 208 -3.67 23.52 21.51
N GLU A 209 -4.60 23.41 22.49
CA GLU A 209 -5.24 24.53 23.15
C GLU A 209 -4.34 25.17 24.23
N ILE A 210 -3.50 24.37 24.91
CA ILE A 210 -2.59 24.83 25.96
C ILE A 210 -1.37 25.56 25.37
N GLY A 211 -1.03 25.33 24.12
CA GLY A 211 0.07 25.98 23.41
C GLY A 211 -0.24 27.40 22.91
N GLN A 212 -1.40 27.93 23.18
CA GLN A 212 -1.81 29.32 22.95
C GLN A 212 -1.57 30.15 24.24
#